data_80813461c5fc1a242e722b9c83320190
#
_entry.id   80813461c5fc1a242e722b9c83320190
#
_cell.length_a   1.000
_cell.length_b   1.000
_cell.length_c   1.000
_cell.angle_alpha   90.00
_cell.angle_beta   90.00
_cell.angle_gamma   90.00
#
_symmetry.space_group_name_H-M   'P 1'
#
loop_
_entity.id
_entity.type
_entity.pdbx_description
1 polymer ?
#
loop_
_entity_poly.entity_id
_entity_poly.type
_entity_poly.pdbx_seq_one_letter_code
_entity_poly.pdbx_strand_id
1 'polypeptide(L)'
;MTISLQRALEHMAWANQEIYKLIADLPDEALDAYATDPEFTVREILRHIASSAGGYASRLEGKASEVLEQPKNMAELREIAKVLATNDARLLKLVDLEDQSIEVHRDGQTFHWMRSTIITQAVHHSIEHRAHAVSALEARGYKKVDLDDFDVWGYELSQRT
;
A
#
# COMPACT_ATOMS: atom_id res chain seq x y z
N MET A 1 -12.31 -25.54 0.43
CA MET A 1 -11.51 -24.54 1.16
C MET A 1 -11.59 -23.24 0.36
N THR A 2 -12.03 -22.14 0.94
CA THR A 2 -12.15 -20.84 0.27
C THR A 2 -11.09 -19.92 0.86
N ILE A 3 -10.23 -19.35 0.02
CA ILE A 3 -9.30 -18.30 0.45
C ILE A 3 -10.12 -17.03 0.66
N SER A 4 -10.13 -16.48 1.87
CA SER A 4 -10.88 -15.26 2.15
C SER A 4 -10.09 -14.03 1.67
N LEU A 5 -10.77 -13.08 1.06
CA LEU A 5 -10.20 -11.79 0.67
C LEU A 5 -9.73 -11.00 1.92
N GLN A 6 -10.39 -11.22 3.05
CA GLN A 6 -9.98 -10.67 4.35
C GLN A 6 -8.53 -11.03 4.68
N ARG A 7 -8.15 -12.33 4.57
CA ARG A 7 -6.78 -12.76 4.86
C ARG A 7 -5.75 -12.09 3.94
N ALA A 8 -6.08 -11.88 2.68
CA ALA A 8 -5.21 -11.18 1.75
C ALA A 8 -5.01 -9.70 2.14
N LEU A 9 -6.07 -9.04 2.61
CA LEU A 9 -5.99 -7.67 3.12
C LEU A 9 -5.22 -7.58 4.45
N GLU A 10 -5.41 -8.55 5.36
CA GLU A 10 -4.66 -8.61 6.62
C GLU A 10 -3.16 -8.74 6.36
N HIS A 11 -2.76 -9.65 5.44
CA HIS A 11 -1.37 -9.76 5.00
C HIS A 11 -0.87 -8.46 4.37
N MET A 12 -1.65 -7.85 3.46
CA MET A 12 -1.28 -6.57 2.82
C MET A 12 -1.02 -5.48 3.87
N ALA A 13 -1.93 -5.32 4.83
CA ALA A 13 -1.83 -4.30 5.88
C ALA A 13 -0.60 -4.52 6.76
N TRP A 14 -0.34 -5.76 7.17
CA TRP A 14 0.86 -6.11 7.92
C TRP A 14 2.14 -5.82 7.12
N ALA A 15 2.23 -6.31 5.88
CA ALA A 15 3.40 -6.12 5.04
C ALA A 15 3.67 -4.63 4.72
N ASN A 16 2.60 -3.83 4.56
CA ASN A 16 2.71 -2.38 4.41
C ASN A 16 3.37 -1.75 5.65
N GLN A 17 2.93 -2.09 6.85
CA GLN A 17 3.49 -1.53 8.08
C GLN A 17 4.95 -1.93 8.28
N GLU A 18 5.29 -3.20 8.07
CA GLU A 18 6.66 -3.68 8.25
C GLU A 18 7.63 -3.04 7.26
N ILE A 19 7.29 -2.94 5.96
CA ILE A 19 8.20 -2.32 4.98
C ILE A 19 8.39 -0.82 5.26
N TYR A 20 7.33 -0.08 5.63
CA TYR A 20 7.48 1.34 5.97
C TYR A 20 8.34 1.55 7.20
N LYS A 21 8.23 0.69 8.20
CA LYS A 21 9.07 0.70 9.41
C LYS A 21 10.54 0.49 9.05
N LEU A 22 10.87 -0.54 8.25
CA LEU A 22 12.25 -0.82 7.85
C LEU A 22 12.84 0.29 6.99
N ILE A 23 12.07 0.84 6.06
CA ILE A 23 12.54 1.97 5.23
C ILE A 23 12.74 3.22 6.09
N ALA A 24 11.88 3.48 7.06
CA ALA A 24 11.99 4.63 7.95
C ALA A 24 13.21 4.59 8.89
N ASP A 25 13.93 3.46 8.96
CA ASP A 25 15.19 3.31 9.68
C ASP A 25 16.43 3.53 8.78
N LEU A 26 16.23 3.82 7.50
CA LEU A 26 17.27 4.22 6.56
C LEU A 26 17.53 5.75 6.68
N PRO A 27 18.66 6.25 6.14
CA PRO A 27 18.90 7.70 6.06
C PRO A 27 17.92 8.37 5.08
N ASP A 28 17.66 9.67 5.27
CA ASP A 28 16.69 10.45 4.47
C ASP A 28 16.96 10.39 2.96
N GLU A 29 18.23 10.28 2.55
CA GLU A 29 18.66 10.16 1.16
C GLU A 29 18.13 8.89 0.46
N ALA A 30 17.77 7.87 1.23
CA ALA A 30 17.15 6.66 0.68
C ALA A 30 15.78 6.94 0.05
N LEU A 31 15.10 8.02 0.45
CA LEU A 31 13.84 8.45 -0.17
C LEU A 31 14.01 8.89 -1.62
N ASP A 32 15.21 9.30 -2.04
CA ASP A 32 15.52 9.72 -3.40
C ASP A 32 15.98 8.57 -4.29
N ALA A 33 16.06 7.35 -3.75
CA ALA A 33 16.41 6.17 -4.53
C ALA A 33 15.34 5.88 -5.60
N TYR A 34 15.79 5.44 -6.78
CA TYR A 34 14.95 5.01 -7.89
C TYR A 34 15.63 3.88 -8.67
N ALA A 35 14.85 3.04 -9.32
CA ALA A 35 15.39 1.96 -10.17
C ALA A 35 15.76 2.49 -11.57
N THR A 36 14.78 2.85 -12.37
CA THR A 36 14.95 3.29 -13.76
C THR A 36 14.44 4.71 -14.01
N ASP A 37 13.35 5.11 -13.40
CA ASP A 37 12.71 6.40 -13.56
C ASP A 37 13.05 7.32 -12.37
N PRO A 38 13.80 8.43 -12.61
CA PRO A 38 14.19 9.34 -11.54
C PRO A 38 13.02 10.14 -10.94
N GLU A 39 11.86 10.17 -11.60
CA GLU A 39 10.65 10.79 -11.05
C GLU A 39 9.86 9.81 -10.15
N PHE A 40 10.10 8.51 -10.29
CA PHE A 40 9.44 7.45 -9.50
C PHE A 40 10.36 6.96 -8.38
N THR A 41 10.66 7.86 -7.46
CA THR A 41 11.53 7.62 -6.30
C THR A 41 10.81 6.85 -5.19
N VAL A 42 11.56 6.34 -4.22
CA VAL A 42 11.01 5.67 -3.02
C VAL A 42 9.98 6.56 -2.31
N ARG A 43 10.25 7.87 -2.17
CA ARG A 43 9.28 8.79 -1.55
C ARG A 43 7.96 8.85 -2.32
N GLU A 44 8.03 8.90 -3.64
CA GLU A 44 6.83 8.90 -4.49
C GLU A 44 6.10 7.58 -4.44
N ILE A 45 6.82 6.46 -4.50
CA ILE A 45 6.24 5.11 -4.44
C ILE A 45 5.48 4.92 -3.12
N LEU A 46 6.10 5.25 -1.99
CA LEU A 46 5.47 5.08 -0.68
C LEU A 46 4.27 6.02 -0.50
N ARG A 47 4.38 7.31 -0.89
CA ARG A 47 3.23 8.22 -0.93
C ARG A 47 2.11 7.64 -1.78
N HIS A 48 2.44 7.08 -2.96
CA HIS A 48 1.48 6.52 -3.89
C HIS A 48 0.74 5.31 -3.31
N ILE A 49 1.42 4.41 -2.60
CA ILE A 49 0.77 3.28 -1.89
C ILE A 49 -0.28 3.81 -0.91
N ALA A 50 0.09 4.77 -0.06
CA ALA A 50 -0.80 5.31 0.96
C ALA A 50 -2.00 6.08 0.37
N SER A 51 -1.75 6.89 -0.67
CA SER A 51 -2.79 7.64 -1.39
C SER A 51 -3.76 6.70 -2.10
N SER A 52 -3.24 5.64 -2.73
CA SER A 52 -4.07 4.66 -3.44
C SER A 52 -4.94 3.85 -2.49
N ALA A 53 -4.42 3.42 -1.34
CA ALA A 53 -5.20 2.76 -0.29
C ALA A 53 -6.38 3.65 0.17
N GLY A 54 -6.11 4.94 0.41
CA GLY A 54 -7.14 5.93 0.72
C GLY A 54 -8.15 6.13 -0.41
N GLY A 55 -7.67 6.14 -1.66
CA GLY A 55 -8.51 6.24 -2.85
C GLY A 55 -9.45 5.04 -3.01
N TYR A 56 -8.98 3.83 -2.80
CA TYR A 56 -9.83 2.61 -2.84
C TYR A 56 -10.87 2.62 -1.73
N ALA A 57 -10.47 2.90 -0.49
CA ALA A 57 -11.39 2.97 0.64
C ALA A 57 -12.46 4.05 0.42
N SER A 58 -12.07 5.24 -0.04
CA SER A 58 -12.97 6.36 -0.28
C SER A 58 -13.99 6.09 -1.39
N ARG A 59 -13.57 5.41 -2.48
CA ARG A 59 -14.50 4.96 -3.54
C ARG A 59 -15.55 4.00 -3.00
N LEU A 60 -15.14 3.05 -2.18
CA LEU A 60 -16.04 2.07 -1.56
C LEU A 60 -17.01 2.71 -0.55
N GLU A 61 -16.62 3.80 0.08
CA GLU A 61 -17.42 4.55 1.04
C GLU A 61 -18.26 5.68 0.39
N GLY A 62 -18.06 5.96 -0.90
CA GLY A 62 -18.71 7.09 -1.58
C GLY A 62 -18.21 8.46 -1.09
N LYS A 63 -16.93 8.56 -0.70
CA LYS A 63 -16.30 9.78 -0.17
C LYS A 63 -15.22 10.30 -1.10
N ALA A 64 -14.84 11.57 -0.95
CA ALA A 64 -13.65 12.10 -1.58
C ALA A 64 -12.37 11.50 -0.95
N SER A 65 -11.33 11.29 -1.76
CA SER A 65 -10.01 10.89 -1.26
C SER A 65 -9.21 12.09 -0.80
N GLU A 66 -8.41 11.88 0.24
CA GLU A 66 -7.42 12.85 0.69
C GLU A 66 -6.22 12.87 -0.26
N VAL A 67 -5.65 14.06 -0.47
CA VAL A 67 -4.39 14.24 -1.20
C VAL A 67 -3.25 14.21 -0.21
N LEU A 68 -2.28 13.33 -0.43
CA LEU A 68 -1.07 13.23 0.40
C LEU A 68 0.11 13.87 -0.33
N GLU A 69 0.84 14.74 0.39
CA GLU A 69 2.09 15.30 -0.06
C GLU A 69 3.23 14.26 0.02
N GLN A 70 4.27 14.44 -0.79
CA GLN A 70 5.47 13.61 -0.71
C GLN A 70 6.22 13.84 0.61
N PRO A 71 6.70 12.78 1.28
CA PRO A 71 7.50 12.94 2.49
C PRO A 71 8.87 13.53 2.16
N LYS A 72 9.29 14.54 2.89
CA LYS A 72 10.60 15.21 2.72
C LYS A 72 11.72 14.46 3.45
N ASN A 73 11.37 13.71 4.50
CA ASN A 73 12.30 12.99 5.38
C ASN A 73 11.58 11.78 6.01
N MET A 74 12.34 10.95 6.74
CA MET A 74 11.82 9.74 7.38
C MET A 74 10.81 10.03 8.49
N ALA A 75 10.84 11.20 9.12
CA ALA A 75 9.83 11.57 10.11
C ALA A 75 8.45 11.76 9.44
N GLU A 76 8.41 12.46 8.30
CA GLU A 76 7.17 12.61 7.51
C GLU A 76 6.72 11.28 6.91
N LEU A 77 7.65 10.38 6.52
CA LEU A 77 7.29 9.02 6.08
C LEU A 77 6.58 8.24 7.19
N ARG A 78 6.99 8.37 8.45
CA ARG A 78 6.29 7.73 9.57
C ARG A 78 4.85 8.25 9.75
N GLU A 79 4.60 9.53 9.44
CA GLU A 79 3.22 10.06 9.45
C GLU A 79 2.40 9.48 8.29
N ILE A 80 2.97 9.34 7.09
CA ILE A 80 2.32 8.66 5.96
C ILE A 80 2.01 7.21 6.30
N ALA A 81 2.88 6.50 7.01
CA ALA A 81 2.64 5.12 7.46
C ALA A 81 1.39 5.02 8.37
N LYS A 82 1.14 6.03 9.23
CA LYS A 82 -0.08 6.07 10.07
C LYS A 82 -1.34 6.28 9.22
N VAL A 83 -1.26 7.14 8.20
CA VAL A 83 -2.37 7.35 7.26
C VAL A 83 -2.65 6.04 6.49
N LEU A 84 -1.60 5.35 6.01
CA LEU A 84 -1.74 4.06 5.35
C LEU A 84 -2.41 3.03 6.27
N ALA A 85 -1.95 2.90 7.53
CA ALA A 85 -2.57 1.99 8.50
C ALA A 85 -4.07 2.27 8.70
N THR A 86 -4.44 3.55 8.74
CA THR A 86 -5.84 3.97 8.84
C THR A 86 -6.64 3.55 7.60
N ASN A 87 -6.07 3.73 6.40
CA ASN A 87 -6.71 3.37 5.14
C ASN A 87 -6.83 1.85 4.97
N ASP A 88 -5.81 1.09 5.34
CA ASP A 88 -5.84 -0.38 5.33
C ASP A 88 -6.92 -0.91 6.30
N ALA A 89 -7.05 -0.30 7.48
CA ALA A 89 -8.11 -0.64 8.43
C ALA A 89 -9.53 -0.30 7.91
N ARG A 90 -9.68 0.75 7.09
CA ARG A 90 -10.94 1.06 6.39
C ARG A 90 -11.29 -0.03 5.38
N LEU A 91 -10.31 -0.48 4.57
CA LEU A 91 -10.51 -1.56 3.59
C LEU A 91 -10.90 -2.87 4.30
N LEU A 92 -10.26 -3.22 5.42
CA LEU A 92 -10.61 -4.39 6.22
C LEU A 92 -12.06 -4.36 6.75
N LYS A 93 -12.60 -3.20 7.10
CA LYS A 93 -14.00 -3.08 7.52
C LYS A 93 -15.01 -3.25 6.37
N LEU A 94 -14.56 -3.09 5.13
CA LEU A 94 -15.42 -3.12 3.95
C LEU A 94 -15.43 -4.48 3.25
N VAL A 95 -14.53 -5.41 3.62
CA VAL A 95 -14.36 -6.70 2.93
C VAL A 95 -15.53 -7.66 3.15
N ASP A 96 -16.18 -7.59 4.31
CA ASP A 96 -17.31 -8.47 4.67
C ASP A 96 -18.67 -7.95 4.20
N LEU A 97 -18.70 -6.77 3.58
CA LEU A 97 -19.94 -6.23 3.03
C LEU A 97 -20.32 -6.96 1.73
N GLU A 98 -21.61 -6.95 1.43
CA GLU A 98 -22.16 -7.55 0.19
C GLU A 98 -21.36 -7.07 -1.04
N ASP A 99 -21.01 -8.02 -1.92
CA ASP A 99 -20.31 -7.73 -3.16
C ASP A 99 -21.28 -7.14 -4.18
N GLN A 100 -21.29 -5.83 -4.24
CA GLN A 100 -22.15 -5.05 -5.11
C GLN A 100 -21.37 -4.18 -6.08
N SER A 101 -22.02 -3.75 -7.15
CA SER A 101 -21.47 -2.80 -8.11
C SER A 101 -21.33 -1.42 -7.49
N ILE A 102 -20.14 -0.84 -7.62
CA ILE A 102 -19.78 0.50 -7.15
C ILE A 102 -19.58 1.40 -8.37
N GLU A 103 -20.28 2.52 -8.41
CA GLU A 103 -20.08 3.53 -9.44
C GLU A 103 -18.84 4.36 -9.12
N VAL A 104 -17.94 4.48 -10.09
CA VAL A 104 -16.67 5.21 -9.98
C VAL A 104 -16.56 6.19 -11.13
N HIS A 105 -16.40 7.48 -10.82
CA HIS A 105 -16.12 8.53 -11.81
C HIS A 105 -14.61 8.75 -11.88
N ARG A 106 -14.05 8.62 -13.08
CA ARG A 106 -12.63 8.84 -13.34
C ARG A 106 -12.43 9.39 -14.75
N ASP A 107 -11.65 10.46 -14.88
CA ASP A 107 -11.25 11.07 -16.16
C ASP A 107 -12.45 11.39 -17.08
N GLY A 108 -13.54 11.88 -16.48
CA GLY A 108 -14.78 12.21 -17.19
C GLY A 108 -15.62 11.00 -17.63
N GLN A 109 -15.22 9.79 -17.24
CA GLN A 109 -15.93 8.54 -17.52
C GLN A 109 -16.52 7.95 -16.24
N THR A 110 -17.63 7.21 -16.41
CA THR A 110 -18.28 6.47 -15.34
C THR A 110 -18.01 4.98 -15.54
N PHE A 111 -17.49 4.34 -14.50
CA PHE A 111 -17.23 2.90 -14.45
C PHE A 111 -18.07 2.24 -13.37
N HIS A 112 -18.38 0.97 -13.55
CA HIS A 112 -19.06 0.15 -12.58
C HIS A 112 -18.18 -1.04 -12.23
N TRP A 113 -17.60 -1.05 -11.02
CA TRP A 113 -16.72 -2.10 -10.54
C TRP A 113 -17.35 -2.83 -9.37
N MET A 114 -17.22 -4.15 -9.30
CA MET A 114 -17.60 -4.90 -8.13
C MET A 114 -16.74 -4.46 -6.92
N ARG A 115 -17.32 -4.44 -5.73
CA ARG A 115 -16.58 -4.17 -4.48
C ARG A 115 -15.33 -5.06 -4.36
N SER A 116 -15.50 -6.38 -4.59
CA SER A 116 -14.41 -7.35 -4.58
C SER A 116 -13.31 -7.01 -5.57
N THR A 117 -13.64 -6.47 -6.75
CA THR A 117 -12.65 -6.02 -7.75
C THR A 117 -11.80 -4.87 -7.20
N ILE A 118 -12.42 -3.87 -6.57
CA ILE A 118 -11.71 -2.71 -6.01
C ILE A 118 -10.78 -3.16 -4.87
N ILE A 119 -11.26 -4.05 -3.99
CA ILE A 119 -10.49 -4.57 -2.87
C ILE A 119 -9.33 -5.45 -3.37
N THR A 120 -9.58 -6.32 -4.36
CA THR A 120 -8.52 -7.15 -4.97
C THR A 120 -7.46 -6.28 -5.62
N GLN A 121 -7.87 -5.20 -6.31
CA GLN A 121 -6.94 -4.23 -6.89
C GLN A 121 -6.08 -3.57 -5.81
N ALA A 122 -6.63 -3.24 -4.64
CA ALA A 122 -5.84 -2.66 -3.55
C ALA A 122 -4.72 -3.61 -3.09
N VAL A 123 -5.02 -4.92 -2.97
CA VAL A 123 -4.01 -5.93 -2.60
C VAL A 123 -2.90 -6.03 -3.64
N HIS A 124 -3.24 -6.21 -4.92
CA HIS A 124 -2.26 -6.35 -6.00
C HIS A 124 -1.42 -5.09 -6.18
N HIS A 125 -2.03 -3.93 -6.20
CA HIS A 125 -1.37 -2.63 -6.32
C HIS A 125 -0.33 -2.42 -5.21
N SER A 126 -0.68 -2.76 -3.96
CA SER A 126 0.23 -2.64 -2.84
C SER A 126 1.45 -3.56 -3.00
N ILE A 127 1.26 -4.81 -3.43
CA ILE A 127 2.34 -5.79 -3.68
C ILE A 127 3.27 -5.27 -4.78
N GLU A 128 2.72 -4.82 -5.90
CA GLU A 128 3.48 -4.30 -7.05
C GLU A 128 4.37 -3.12 -6.63
N HIS A 129 3.81 -2.16 -5.90
CA HIS A 129 4.56 -0.97 -5.49
C HIS A 129 5.54 -1.22 -4.34
N ARG A 130 5.29 -2.18 -3.45
CA ARG A 130 6.33 -2.63 -2.50
C ARG A 130 7.54 -3.20 -3.24
N ALA A 131 7.31 -4.04 -4.27
CA ALA A 131 8.41 -4.56 -5.08
C ALA A 131 9.17 -3.44 -5.81
N HIS A 132 8.48 -2.41 -6.32
CA HIS A 132 9.13 -1.24 -6.91
C HIS A 132 10.00 -0.48 -5.89
N ALA A 133 9.51 -0.29 -4.66
CA ALA A 133 10.27 0.41 -3.61
C ALA A 133 11.55 -0.36 -3.25
N VAL A 134 11.48 -1.68 -3.08
CA VAL A 134 12.64 -2.52 -2.79
C VAL A 134 13.63 -2.48 -3.95
N SER A 135 13.17 -2.64 -5.20
CA SER A 135 14.04 -2.57 -6.39
C SER A 135 14.72 -1.20 -6.51
N ALA A 136 14.04 -0.10 -6.17
CA ALA A 136 14.62 1.23 -6.16
C ALA A 136 15.73 1.38 -5.11
N LEU A 137 15.49 0.86 -3.90
CA LEU A 137 16.48 0.84 -2.83
C LEU A 137 17.71 0.01 -3.19
N GLU A 138 17.50 -1.20 -3.70
CA GLU A 138 18.60 -2.11 -4.11
C GLU A 138 19.46 -1.51 -5.22
N ALA A 139 18.84 -0.86 -6.22
CA ALA A 139 19.54 -0.19 -7.31
C ALA A 139 20.50 0.91 -6.82
N ARG A 140 20.27 1.44 -5.61
CA ARG A 140 21.10 2.48 -4.96
C ARG A 140 21.95 1.94 -3.78
N GLY A 141 22.02 0.62 -3.62
CA GLY A 141 22.89 -0.03 -2.64
C GLY A 141 22.27 -0.21 -1.25
N TYR A 142 21.00 0.12 -1.04
CA TYR A 142 20.28 -0.14 0.20
C TYR A 142 19.71 -1.57 0.20
N LYS A 143 20.47 -2.53 0.75
CA LYS A 143 20.14 -3.96 0.72
C LYS A 143 19.56 -4.51 2.04
N LYS A 144 19.03 -3.66 2.89
CA LYS A 144 18.47 -4.05 4.20
C LYS A 144 17.00 -4.48 4.16
N VAL A 145 16.35 -4.28 3.04
CA VAL A 145 14.92 -4.57 2.86
C VAL A 145 14.81 -5.69 1.85
N ASP A 146 14.33 -6.85 2.29
CA ASP A 146 14.10 -8.02 1.45
C ASP A 146 12.59 -8.27 1.31
N LEU A 147 12.12 -8.55 0.10
CA LEU A 147 10.69 -8.82 -0.14
C LEU A 147 10.24 -10.12 0.53
N ASP A 148 11.12 -11.10 0.69
CA ASP A 148 10.79 -12.38 1.32
C ASP A 148 10.43 -12.21 2.81
N ASP A 149 10.90 -11.13 3.47
CA ASP A 149 10.51 -10.78 4.83
C ASP A 149 9.03 -10.37 4.97
N PHE A 150 8.37 -10.03 3.85
CA PHE A 150 6.98 -9.53 3.80
C PHE A 150 6.03 -10.47 3.06
N ASP A 151 6.44 -11.70 2.84
CA ASP A 151 5.62 -12.69 2.16
C ASP A 151 4.52 -13.27 3.07
N VAL A 152 3.68 -14.14 2.52
CA VAL A 152 2.56 -14.77 3.24
C VAL A 152 3.05 -15.72 4.34
N TRP A 153 4.26 -16.28 4.19
CA TRP A 153 4.87 -17.17 5.19
C TRP A 153 5.36 -16.34 6.40
N GLY A 154 6.00 -15.19 6.15
CA GLY A 154 6.41 -14.26 7.20
C GLY A 154 5.21 -13.75 7.99
N TYR A 155 4.11 -13.42 7.30
CA TYR A 155 2.85 -13.05 7.95
C TYR A 155 2.31 -14.19 8.83
N GLU A 156 2.26 -15.42 8.33
CA GLU A 156 1.81 -16.59 9.10
C GLU A 156 2.65 -16.77 10.37
N LEU A 157 3.97 -16.61 10.27
CA LEU A 157 4.87 -16.72 11.42
C LEU A 157 4.64 -15.60 12.45
N SER A 158 4.40 -14.37 11.99
CA SER A 158 4.14 -13.21 12.88
C SER A 158 2.87 -13.38 13.73
N GLN A 159 1.90 -14.20 13.29
CA GLN A 159 0.67 -14.46 14.02
C GLN A 159 0.83 -15.52 15.14
N ARG A 160 1.99 -16.18 15.22
CA ARG A 160 2.27 -17.26 16.20
C ARG A 160 3.01 -16.78 17.45
N THR A 161 3.46 -15.51 17.43
CA THR A 161 4.16 -14.87 18.55
C THR A 161 3.20 -14.01 19.37
#